data_b4e378a64c3cd4fd2fe0b74a20fdb2fd
#
_entry.id   b4e378a64c3cd4fd2fe0b74a20fdb2fd
#
_cell.length_a   1.000
_cell.length_b   1.000
_cell.length_c   1.000
_cell.angle_alpha   90.00
_cell.angle_beta   90.00
_cell.angle_gamma   90.00
#
_symmetry.space_group_name_H-M   'P 1'
#
loop_
_entity.id
_entity.type
_entity.pdbx_description
1 polymer ?
#
loop_
_entity_poly.entity_id
_entity_poly.type
_entity_poly.pdbx_seq_one_letter_code
_entity_poly.pdbx_strand_id
1 'polypeptide(L)'
;MTERKQTSSMDDLRRVTWIGLWINLLISFLKLYVGVMTSSQALVADGWHSFSDCWSDFMILVASKYWTAPADECHPHGHRRIEVAVTAAIGVGLAIVASFILIQSLFSIHEKNLSEPSPLALSVIIFSLLIKEFLYHFTMWHSKRLNSEVLRANAWHHRSDALSTIPVLIALSISNYDSSWNFLDPIAALLVVVFL
;
A
#
# COMPACT_ATOMS: atom_id res chain seq x y z
N MET A 1 -3.80 38.75 -8.53
CA MET A 1 -2.60 37.97 -8.84
C MET A 1 -2.33 36.83 -7.85
N THR A 2 -2.72 36.96 -6.61
CA THR A 2 -2.59 35.93 -5.52
C THR A 2 -3.52 34.75 -5.69
N GLU A 3 -4.78 34.90 -6.04
CA GLU A 3 -5.75 33.80 -6.23
C GLU A 3 -5.35 32.82 -7.36
N ARG A 4 -4.88 33.36 -8.49
CA ARG A 4 -4.46 32.53 -9.64
C ARG A 4 -3.22 31.68 -9.32
N LYS A 5 -2.36 32.16 -8.42
CA LYS A 5 -1.18 31.43 -7.95
C LYS A 5 -1.55 30.33 -6.95
N GLN A 6 -2.58 30.58 -6.15
CA GLN A 6 -3.11 29.62 -5.17
C GLN A 6 -3.88 28.47 -5.83
N THR A 7 -4.72 28.75 -6.84
CA THR A 7 -5.42 27.71 -7.61
C THR A 7 -4.45 26.83 -8.38
N SER A 8 -3.44 27.37 -9.04
CA SER A 8 -2.39 26.61 -9.74
C SER A 8 -1.62 25.70 -8.78
N SER A 9 -1.32 26.14 -7.56
CA SER A 9 -0.64 25.33 -6.55
C SER A 9 -1.47 24.16 -6.04
N MET A 10 -2.79 24.33 -5.90
CA MET A 10 -3.71 23.26 -5.49
C MET A 10 -3.91 22.21 -6.58
N ASP A 11 -3.94 22.63 -7.85
CA ASP A 11 -4.04 21.71 -8.98
C ASP A 11 -2.77 20.87 -9.13
N ASP A 12 -1.60 21.47 -8.93
CA ASP A 12 -0.32 20.74 -8.94
C ASP A 12 -0.24 19.72 -7.78
N LEU A 13 -0.69 20.10 -6.58
CA LEU A 13 -0.76 19.20 -5.43
C LEU A 13 -1.65 17.98 -5.73
N ARG A 14 -2.86 18.22 -6.21
CA ARG A 14 -3.81 17.17 -6.59
C ARG A 14 -3.23 16.24 -7.65
N ARG A 15 -2.59 16.81 -8.69
CA ARG A 15 -1.97 16.02 -9.76
C ARG A 15 -0.87 15.11 -9.24
N VAL A 16 0.02 15.59 -8.38
CA VAL A 16 1.10 14.79 -7.78
C VAL A 16 0.53 13.64 -6.94
N THR A 17 -0.47 13.91 -6.11
CA THR A 17 -1.13 12.90 -5.28
C THR A 17 -1.82 11.82 -6.14
N TRP A 18 -2.54 12.21 -7.20
CA TRP A 18 -3.18 11.25 -8.10
C TRP A 18 -2.17 10.40 -8.88
N ILE A 19 -1.06 10.97 -9.32
CA ILE A 19 0.02 10.21 -9.97
C ILE A 19 0.57 9.16 -9.02
N GLY A 20 0.89 9.53 -7.78
CA GLY A 20 1.36 8.60 -6.75
C GLY A 20 0.38 7.47 -6.50
N LEU A 21 -0.91 7.79 -6.32
CA LEU A 21 -1.98 6.82 -6.09
C LEU A 21 -2.08 5.80 -7.24
N TRP A 22 -2.13 6.27 -8.49
CA TRP A 22 -2.26 5.36 -9.64
C TRP A 22 -1.04 4.45 -9.82
N ILE A 23 0.17 4.98 -9.60
CA ILE A 23 1.39 4.17 -9.67
C ILE A 23 1.39 3.12 -8.55
N ASN A 24 1.05 3.48 -7.31
CA ASN A 24 0.96 2.54 -6.20
C ASN A 24 -0.11 1.46 -6.44
N LEU A 25 -1.26 1.84 -6.99
CA LEU A 25 -2.33 0.91 -7.32
C LEU A 25 -1.88 -0.11 -8.38
N LEU A 26 -1.22 0.34 -9.44
CA LEU A 26 -0.69 -0.53 -10.49
C LEU A 26 0.35 -1.52 -9.92
N ILE A 27 1.24 -1.05 -9.05
CA ILE A 27 2.24 -1.91 -8.40
C ILE A 27 1.58 -2.93 -7.48
N SER A 28 0.56 -2.53 -6.72
CA SER A 28 -0.19 -3.44 -5.85
C SER A 28 -0.84 -4.56 -6.65
N PHE A 29 -1.50 -4.25 -7.77
CA PHE A 29 -2.06 -5.26 -8.66
C PHE A 29 -0.99 -6.16 -9.28
N LEU A 30 0.15 -5.60 -9.70
CA LEU A 30 1.27 -6.39 -10.22
C LEU A 30 1.80 -7.37 -9.19
N LYS A 31 2.00 -6.94 -7.93
CA LYS A 31 2.42 -7.79 -6.82
C LYS A 31 1.41 -8.92 -6.56
N LEU A 32 0.12 -8.59 -6.48
CA LEU A 32 -0.94 -9.57 -6.27
C LEU A 32 -0.99 -10.60 -7.40
N TYR A 33 -0.97 -10.14 -8.65
CA TYR A 33 -1.02 -11.01 -9.82
C TYR A 33 0.17 -11.96 -9.86
N VAL A 34 1.38 -11.43 -9.76
CA VAL A 34 2.61 -12.25 -9.80
C VAL A 34 2.73 -13.10 -8.54
N GLY A 35 2.35 -12.59 -7.36
CA GLY A 35 2.36 -13.35 -6.12
C GLY A 35 1.47 -14.61 -6.20
N VAL A 36 0.27 -14.47 -6.75
CA VAL A 36 -0.63 -15.62 -6.98
C VAL A 36 -0.05 -16.57 -8.04
N MET A 37 0.46 -16.06 -9.15
CA MET A 37 1.05 -16.87 -10.22
C MET A 37 2.27 -17.67 -9.78
N THR A 38 3.06 -17.12 -8.87
CA THR A 38 4.28 -17.77 -8.34
C THR A 38 4.06 -18.48 -7.00
N SER A 39 2.81 -18.46 -6.49
CA SER A 39 2.46 -18.98 -5.17
C SER A 39 3.29 -18.38 -4.02
N SER A 40 3.87 -17.18 -4.20
CA SER A 40 4.61 -16.48 -3.15
C SER A 40 3.66 -15.79 -2.19
N GLN A 41 3.58 -16.29 -0.97
CA GLN A 41 2.71 -15.73 0.07
C GLN A 41 3.19 -14.36 0.56
N ALA A 42 4.51 -14.17 0.63
CA ALA A 42 5.11 -12.89 1.00
C ALA A 42 4.78 -11.80 -0.02
N LEU A 43 4.86 -12.10 -1.32
CA LEU A 43 4.53 -11.13 -2.37
C LEU A 43 3.03 -10.82 -2.39
N VAL A 44 2.16 -11.81 -2.15
CA VAL A 44 0.71 -11.59 -2.01
C VAL A 44 0.40 -10.73 -0.80
N ALA A 45 1.01 -11.00 0.36
CA ALA A 45 0.81 -10.21 1.57
C ALA A 45 1.25 -8.75 1.38
N ASP A 46 2.43 -8.53 0.78
CA ASP A 46 2.95 -7.20 0.48
C ASP A 46 2.12 -6.47 -0.60
N GLY A 47 1.52 -7.21 -1.53
CA GLY A 47 0.55 -6.70 -2.50
C GLY A 47 -0.73 -6.21 -1.84
N TRP A 48 -1.30 -6.97 -0.91
CA TRP A 48 -2.47 -6.58 -0.13
C TRP A 48 -2.20 -5.40 0.79
N HIS A 49 -1.04 -5.36 1.44
CA HIS A 49 -0.62 -4.22 2.24
C HIS A 49 -0.59 -2.94 1.39
N SER A 50 0.13 -2.97 0.27
CA SER A 50 0.20 -1.81 -0.65
C SER A 50 -1.17 -1.43 -1.24
N PHE A 51 -2.06 -2.40 -1.49
CA PHE A 51 -3.42 -2.14 -1.97
C PHE A 51 -4.28 -1.46 -0.91
N SER A 52 -4.17 -1.89 0.36
CA SER A 52 -4.93 -1.30 1.45
C SER A 52 -4.58 0.16 1.69
N ASP A 53 -3.30 0.51 1.58
CA ASP A 53 -2.83 1.89 1.70
C ASP A 53 -3.42 2.76 0.59
N CYS A 54 -3.34 2.27 -0.67
CA CYS A 54 -3.96 2.97 -1.81
C CYS A 54 -5.46 3.13 -1.65
N TRP A 55 -6.14 2.10 -1.14
CA TRP A 55 -7.58 2.14 -0.92
C TRP A 55 -7.96 3.15 0.15
N SER A 56 -7.21 3.18 1.25
CA SER A 56 -7.41 4.15 2.33
C SER A 56 -7.20 5.58 1.84
N ASP A 57 -6.13 5.84 1.11
CA ASP A 57 -5.85 7.15 0.52
C ASP A 57 -6.95 7.58 -0.47
N PHE A 58 -7.39 6.67 -1.34
CA PHE A 58 -8.49 6.91 -2.27
C PHE A 58 -9.78 7.26 -1.55
N MET A 59 -10.13 6.49 -0.51
CA MET A 59 -11.33 6.75 0.28
C MET A 59 -11.26 8.11 0.99
N ILE A 60 -10.11 8.50 1.52
CA ILE A 60 -9.91 9.83 2.11
C ILE A 60 -10.11 10.92 1.05
N LEU A 61 -9.54 10.78 -0.14
CA LEU A 61 -9.66 11.77 -1.22
C LEU A 61 -11.11 11.95 -1.72
N VAL A 62 -11.82 10.83 -1.89
CA VAL A 62 -13.18 10.83 -2.44
C VAL A 62 -14.21 11.19 -1.36
N ALA A 63 -14.13 10.52 -0.23
CA ALA A 63 -15.14 10.62 0.81
C ALA A 63 -14.99 11.89 1.67
N SER A 64 -13.81 12.49 1.74
CA SER A 64 -13.60 13.76 2.46
C SER A 64 -14.57 14.86 2.01
N LYS A 65 -14.92 14.88 0.74
CA LYS A 65 -15.89 15.81 0.18
C LYS A 65 -17.29 15.63 0.77
N TYR A 66 -17.65 14.40 1.15
CA TYR A 66 -18.97 14.05 1.67
C TYR A 66 -19.06 14.25 3.18
N TRP A 67 -18.08 13.78 3.96
CA TRP A 67 -18.16 13.88 5.42
C TRP A 67 -17.83 15.29 5.95
N THR A 68 -17.18 16.15 5.15
CA THR A 68 -16.99 17.57 5.47
C THR A 68 -18.18 18.44 5.09
N ALA A 69 -19.22 17.86 4.44
CA ALA A 69 -20.43 18.59 4.12
C ALA A 69 -21.14 19.03 5.42
N PRO A 70 -21.68 20.28 5.45
CA PRO A 70 -22.42 20.78 6.60
C PRO A 70 -23.68 19.95 6.85
N ALA A 71 -24.27 20.12 8.04
CA ALA A 71 -25.53 19.52 8.39
C ALA A 71 -26.63 19.94 7.40
N ASP A 72 -27.48 19.00 7.00
CA ASP A 72 -28.65 19.19 6.15
C ASP A 72 -29.93 18.70 6.87
N GLU A 73 -31.08 18.84 6.20
CA GLU A 73 -32.38 18.45 6.79
C GLU A 73 -32.45 16.96 7.11
N CYS A 74 -31.75 16.10 6.35
CA CYS A 74 -31.70 14.65 6.55
C CYS A 74 -30.64 14.24 7.59
N HIS A 75 -29.60 15.07 7.77
CA HIS A 75 -28.47 14.79 8.67
C HIS A 75 -28.20 15.98 9.59
N PRO A 76 -29.03 16.18 10.64
CA PRO A 76 -28.94 17.33 11.55
C PRO A 76 -27.60 17.43 12.30
N HIS A 77 -26.90 16.29 12.45
CA HIS A 77 -25.59 16.21 13.12
C HIS A 77 -24.40 16.18 12.14
N GLY A 78 -24.65 16.48 10.84
CA GLY A 78 -23.65 16.42 9.78
C GLY A 78 -23.30 14.98 9.36
N HIS A 79 -22.41 14.87 8.36
CA HIS A 79 -22.07 13.61 7.69
C HIS A 79 -20.86 12.89 8.30
N ARG A 80 -20.34 13.37 9.44
CA ARG A 80 -19.13 12.83 10.08
C ARG A 80 -19.21 11.34 10.45
N ARG A 81 -20.41 10.79 10.64
CA ARG A 81 -20.61 9.35 10.89
C ARG A 81 -20.24 8.46 9.71
N ILE A 82 -20.27 9.02 8.47
CA ILE A 82 -19.88 8.31 7.25
C ILE A 82 -18.38 8.00 7.31
N GLU A 83 -17.55 8.93 7.78
CA GLU A 83 -16.11 8.73 7.97
C GLU A 83 -15.84 7.51 8.85
N VAL A 84 -16.48 7.45 10.01
CA VAL A 84 -16.33 6.34 10.97
C VAL A 84 -16.78 5.01 10.36
N ALA A 85 -17.92 5.00 9.65
CA ALA A 85 -18.43 3.79 9.02
C ALA A 85 -17.51 3.26 7.91
N VAL A 86 -17.00 4.17 7.07
CA VAL A 86 -16.06 3.82 5.99
C VAL A 86 -14.74 3.30 6.58
N THR A 87 -14.18 3.98 7.57
CA THR A 87 -12.94 3.55 8.24
C THR A 87 -13.12 2.19 8.92
N ALA A 88 -14.24 1.98 9.58
CA ALA A 88 -14.55 0.67 10.20
C ALA A 88 -14.70 -0.44 9.16
N ALA A 89 -15.36 -0.18 8.02
CA ALA A 89 -15.50 -1.15 6.94
C ALA A 89 -14.14 -1.51 6.31
N ILE A 90 -13.25 -0.55 6.11
CA ILE A 90 -11.87 -0.79 5.66
C ILE A 90 -11.15 -1.66 6.67
N GLY A 91 -11.16 -1.31 7.96
CA GLY A 91 -10.49 -2.08 9.02
C GLY A 91 -11.00 -3.53 9.11
N VAL A 92 -12.30 -3.76 8.97
CA VAL A 92 -12.87 -5.13 8.94
C VAL A 92 -12.38 -5.88 7.69
N GLY A 93 -12.38 -5.24 6.51
CA GLY A 93 -11.87 -5.85 5.29
C GLY A 93 -10.41 -6.28 5.41
N LEU A 94 -9.56 -5.41 5.97
CA LEU A 94 -8.15 -5.70 6.24
C LEU A 94 -7.97 -6.84 7.23
N ALA A 95 -8.75 -6.87 8.31
CA ALA A 95 -8.69 -7.95 9.29
C ALA A 95 -9.05 -9.32 8.68
N ILE A 96 -10.00 -9.36 7.73
CA ILE A 96 -10.36 -10.58 6.99
C ILE A 96 -9.17 -11.03 6.12
N VAL A 97 -8.58 -10.12 5.34
CA VAL A 97 -7.43 -10.43 4.49
C VAL A 97 -6.23 -10.88 5.32
N ALA A 98 -5.90 -10.16 6.39
CA ALA A 98 -4.83 -10.51 7.31
C ALA A 98 -5.03 -11.90 7.92
N SER A 99 -6.26 -12.22 8.36
CA SER A 99 -6.61 -13.53 8.91
C SER A 99 -6.45 -14.64 7.87
N PHE A 100 -6.86 -14.40 6.63
CA PHE A 100 -6.68 -15.36 5.54
C PHE A 100 -5.20 -15.65 5.26
N ILE A 101 -4.37 -14.61 5.13
CA ILE A 101 -2.93 -14.75 4.90
C ILE A 101 -2.27 -15.46 6.09
N LEU A 102 -2.63 -15.09 7.33
CA LEU A 102 -2.12 -15.73 8.55
C LEU A 102 -2.40 -17.24 8.54
N ILE A 103 -3.64 -17.64 8.32
CA ILE A 103 -4.05 -19.05 8.30
C ILE A 103 -3.30 -19.79 7.19
N GLN A 104 -3.28 -19.26 5.99
CA GLN A 104 -2.61 -19.88 4.84
C GLN A 104 -1.11 -20.06 5.08
N SER A 105 -0.43 -19.04 5.64
CA SER A 105 1.00 -19.12 5.94
C SER A 105 1.32 -20.16 7.02
N LEU A 106 0.51 -20.24 8.07
CA LEU A 106 0.66 -21.25 9.11
C LEU A 106 0.47 -22.67 8.57
N PHE A 107 -0.55 -22.89 7.72
CA PHE A 107 -0.76 -24.19 7.06
C PHE A 107 0.41 -24.56 6.15
N SER A 108 0.92 -23.63 5.35
CA SER A 108 2.08 -23.88 4.47
C SER A 108 3.32 -24.29 5.23
N ILE A 109 3.58 -23.67 6.38
CA ILE A 109 4.70 -24.04 7.26
C ILE A 109 4.48 -25.43 7.85
N HIS A 110 3.26 -25.72 8.34
CA HIS A 110 2.94 -27.00 9.00
C HIS A 110 3.00 -28.17 8.04
N GLU A 111 2.40 -28.05 6.86
CA GLU A 111 2.33 -29.09 5.85
C GLU A 111 3.60 -29.19 4.99
N LYS A 112 4.56 -28.28 5.19
CA LYS A 112 5.77 -28.17 4.34
C LYS A 112 5.45 -27.97 2.86
N ASN A 113 4.26 -27.46 2.57
CA ASN A 113 3.84 -27.12 1.21
C ASN A 113 4.35 -25.71 0.87
N LEU A 114 5.66 -25.61 0.65
CA LEU A 114 6.37 -24.37 0.44
C LEU A 114 6.41 -24.05 -1.07
N SER A 115 6.23 -22.80 -1.41
CA SER A 115 6.38 -22.33 -2.78
C SER A 115 7.81 -22.51 -3.28
N GLU A 116 7.95 -22.84 -4.56
CA GLU A 116 9.28 -22.85 -5.19
C GLU A 116 9.80 -21.42 -5.38
N PRO A 117 11.13 -21.22 -5.29
CA PRO A 117 11.72 -19.91 -5.53
C PRO A 117 11.37 -19.40 -6.92
N SER A 118 10.95 -18.15 -7.01
CA SER A 118 10.58 -17.54 -8.28
C SER A 118 11.40 -16.28 -8.56
N PRO A 119 12.30 -16.32 -9.56
CA PRO A 119 13.01 -15.12 -10.01
C PRO A 119 12.07 -14.00 -10.47
N LEU A 120 10.85 -14.37 -10.95
CA LEU A 120 9.83 -13.39 -11.33
C LEU A 120 9.30 -12.65 -10.11
N ALA A 121 8.97 -13.36 -9.01
CA ALA A 121 8.56 -12.73 -7.76
C ALA A 121 9.63 -11.80 -7.21
N LEU A 122 10.89 -12.24 -7.22
CA LEU A 122 12.04 -11.42 -6.81
C LEU A 122 12.19 -10.16 -7.68
N SER A 123 12.04 -10.28 -8.99
CA SER A 123 12.14 -9.12 -9.90
C SER A 123 11.04 -8.10 -9.66
N VAL A 124 9.80 -8.54 -9.39
CA VAL A 124 8.66 -7.65 -9.09
C VAL A 124 8.85 -6.93 -7.77
N ILE A 125 9.37 -7.59 -6.73
CA ILE A 125 9.60 -6.93 -5.44
C ILE A 125 10.71 -5.88 -5.54
N ILE A 126 11.80 -6.16 -6.27
CA ILE A 126 12.87 -5.19 -6.55
C ILE A 126 12.33 -4.00 -7.33
N PHE A 127 11.57 -4.26 -8.40
CA PHE A 127 10.96 -3.20 -9.21
C PHE A 127 10.02 -2.33 -8.37
N SER A 128 9.19 -2.95 -7.53
CA SER A 128 8.30 -2.24 -6.61
C SER A 128 9.07 -1.32 -5.64
N LEU A 129 10.16 -1.80 -5.07
CA LEU A 129 11.00 -1.02 -4.16
C LEU A 129 11.59 0.21 -4.86
N LEU A 130 12.13 0.02 -6.08
CA LEU A 130 12.70 1.10 -6.88
C LEU A 130 11.65 2.17 -7.24
N ILE A 131 10.42 1.75 -7.58
CA ILE A 131 9.35 2.71 -7.88
C ILE A 131 8.88 3.45 -6.62
N LYS A 132 8.76 2.79 -5.47
CA LYS A 132 8.41 3.45 -4.21
C LYS A 132 9.47 4.49 -3.80
N GLU A 133 10.76 4.18 -3.95
CA GLU A 133 11.84 5.14 -3.70
C GLU A 133 11.82 6.30 -4.72
N PHE A 134 11.53 6.02 -5.98
CA PHE A 134 11.30 7.06 -7.00
C PHE A 134 10.12 7.97 -6.60
N LEU A 135 8.99 7.41 -6.18
CA LEU A 135 7.82 8.18 -5.71
C LEU A 135 8.16 9.05 -4.51
N TYR A 136 8.95 8.53 -3.56
CA TYR A 136 9.44 9.34 -2.45
C TYR A 136 10.18 10.58 -2.94
N HIS A 137 11.18 10.42 -3.82
CA HIS A 137 11.97 11.53 -4.33
C HIS A 137 11.13 12.50 -5.18
N PHE A 138 10.26 11.96 -6.02
CA PHE A 138 9.35 12.74 -6.87
C PHE A 138 8.41 13.60 -6.01
N THR A 139 7.72 13.00 -5.04
CA THR A 139 6.77 13.69 -4.15
C THR A 139 7.49 14.67 -3.23
N MET A 140 8.66 14.33 -2.70
CA MET A 140 9.48 15.20 -1.86
C MET A 140 9.95 16.45 -2.63
N TRP A 141 10.34 16.30 -3.90
CA TRP A 141 10.73 17.42 -4.73
C TRP A 141 9.58 18.41 -4.94
N HIS A 142 8.37 17.90 -5.25
CA HIS A 142 7.17 18.73 -5.38
C HIS A 142 6.75 19.37 -4.04
N SER A 143 6.87 18.63 -2.93
CA SER A 143 6.61 19.16 -1.58
C SER A 143 7.45 20.40 -1.28
N LYS A 144 8.76 20.34 -1.55
CA LYS A 144 9.67 21.48 -1.36
C LYS A 144 9.32 22.66 -2.27
N ARG A 145 8.98 22.38 -3.55
CA ARG A 145 8.64 23.40 -4.54
C ARG A 145 7.33 24.13 -4.20
N LEU A 146 6.33 23.38 -3.70
CA LEU A 146 5.00 23.91 -3.37
C LEU A 146 4.90 24.34 -1.90
N ASN A 147 5.95 24.13 -1.10
CA ASN A 147 5.98 24.36 0.35
C ASN A 147 4.80 23.68 1.05
N SER A 148 4.53 22.42 0.70
CA SER A 148 3.37 21.65 1.16
C SER A 148 3.77 20.56 2.13
N GLU A 149 3.37 20.69 3.40
CA GLU A 149 3.59 19.66 4.44
C GLU A 149 2.79 18.38 4.16
N VAL A 150 1.64 18.49 3.48
CA VAL A 150 0.82 17.33 3.08
C VAL A 150 1.59 16.44 2.10
N LEU A 151 2.20 17.03 1.05
CA LEU A 151 3.05 16.28 0.12
C LEU A 151 4.30 15.73 0.80
N ARG A 152 4.82 16.42 1.79
CA ARG A 152 5.98 15.97 2.56
C ARG A 152 5.64 14.72 3.38
N ALA A 153 4.50 14.72 4.05
CA ALA A 153 4.00 13.56 4.78
C ALA A 153 3.76 12.38 3.83
N ASN A 154 3.13 12.63 2.65
CA ASN A 154 2.90 11.61 1.64
C ASN A 154 4.21 11.04 1.06
N ALA A 155 5.25 11.87 0.87
CA ALA A 155 6.57 11.37 0.46
C ALA A 155 7.15 10.41 1.52
N TRP A 156 7.11 10.78 2.80
CA TRP A 156 7.57 9.90 3.87
C TRP A 156 6.75 8.60 3.96
N HIS A 157 5.45 8.64 3.66
CA HIS A 157 4.62 7.44 3.57
C HIS A 157 5.16 6.48 2.50
N HIS A 158 5.41 6.95 1.27
CA HIS A 158 6.02 6.11 0.22
C HIS A 158 7.34 5.47 0.64
N ARG A 159 8.18 6.19 1.41
CA ARG A 159 9.43 5.66 1.92
C ARG A 159 9.22 4.62 3.02
N SER A 160 8.27 4.83 3.90
CA SER A 160 7.87 3.85 4.92
C SER A 160 7.43 2.54 4.28
N ASP A 161 6.60 2.63 3.22
CA ASP A 161 6.16 1.46 2.44
C ASP A 161 7.32 0.75 1.74
N ALA A 162 8.31 1.50 1.23
CA ALA A 162 9.50 0.91 0.67
C ALA A 162 10.28 0.10 1.74
N LEU A 163 10.39 0.62 2.96
CA LEU A 163 11.06 -0.05 4.08
C LEU A 163 10.30 -1.31 4.53
N SER A 164 8.96 -1.29 4.55
CA SER A 164 8.14 -2.46 4.91
C SER A 164 8.26 -3.62 3.90
N THR A 165 8.65 -3.33 2.66
CA THR A 165 8.90 -4.31 1.60
C THR A 165 10.25 -5.05 1.76
N ILE A 166 11.20 -4.50 2.54
CA ILE A 166 12.55 -5.08 2.71
C ILE A 166 12.54 -6.51 3.26
N PRO A 167 11.76 -6.88 4.29
CA PRO A 167 11.71 -8.25 4.78
C PRO A 167 11.31 -9.25 3.69
N VAL A 168 10.34 -8.88 2.83
CA VAL A 168 9.91 -9.71 1.71
C VAL A 168 11.03 -9.88 0.68
N LEU A 169 11.74 -8.78 0.36
CA LEU A 169 12.89 -8.82 -0.54
C LEU A 169 13.98 -9.76 -0.02
N ILE A 170 14.30 -9.70 1.26
CA ILE A 170 15.32 -10.55 1.90
C ILE A 170 14.87 -12.02 1.81
N ALA A 171 13.64 -12.33 2.19
CA ALA A 171 13.11 -13.69 2.17
C ALA A 171 13.15 -14.29 0.75
N LEU A 172 12.64 -13.58 -0.24
CA LEU A 172 12.65 -14.02 -1.63
C LEU A 172 14.07 -14.14 -2.20
N SER A 173 15.00 -13.26 -1.82
CA SER A 173 16.39 -13.32 -2.27
C SER A 173 17.09 -14.56 -1.74
N ILE A 174 16.93 -14.88 -0.46
CA ILE A 174 17.53 -16.07 0.17
C ILE A 174 16.91 -17.34 -0.42
N SER A 175 15.59 -17.42 -0.55
CA SER A 175 14.91 -18.57 -1.15
C SER A 175 15.32 -18.82 -2.59
N ASN A 176 15.55 -17.77 -3.40
CA ASN A 176 16.05 -17.91 -4.77
C ASN A 176 17.52 -18.33 -4.84
N TYR A 177 18.31 -18.08 -3.80
CA TYR A 177 19.69 -18.53 -3.73
C TYR A 177 19.79 -20.02 -3.32
N ASP A 178 18.99 -20.43 -2.33
CA ASP A 178 18.97 -21.80 -1.81
C ASP A 178 17.53 -22.20 -1.42
N SER A 179 16.97 -23.17 -2.14
CA SER A 179 15.61 -23.67 -1.96
C SER A 179 15.35 -24.29 -0.57
N SER A 180 16.38 -24.62 0.19
CA SER A 180 16.22 -25.11 1.57
C SER A 180 15.61 -24.04 2.50
N TRP A 181 15.63 -22.75 2.09
CA TRP A 181 15.11 -21.62 2.83
C TRP A 181 13.71 -21.17 2.36
N ASN A 182 13.00 -21.97 1.58
CA ASN A 182 11.66 -21.62 1.08
C ASN A 182 10.63 -21.34 2.18
N PHE A 183 10.88 -21.82 3.40
CA PHE A 183 10.05 -21.49 4.56
C PHE A 183 10.09 -20.01 4.95
N LEU A 184 11.04 -19.23 4.42
CA LEU A 184 11.11 -17.79 4.66
C LEU A 184 9.98 -17.02 3.96
N ASP A 185 9.43 -17.52 2.84
CA ASP A 185 8.32 -16.86 2.14
C ASP A 185 7.08 -16.76 3.05
N PRO A 186 6.50 -17.83 3.60
CA PRO A 186 5.39 -17.69 4.54
C PRO A 186 5.75 -16.96 5.85
N ILE A 187 7.00 -17.00 6.30
CA ILE A 187 7.44 -16.22 7.47
C ILE A 187 7.41 -14.72 7.14
N ALA A 188 7.91 -14.32 5.96
CA ALA A 188 7.83 -12.93 5.54
C ALA A 188 6.38 -12.47 5.35
N ALA A 189 5.48 -13.34 4.86
CA ALA A 189 4.05 -13.06 4.80
C ALA A 189 3.48 -12.76 6.20
N LEU A 190 3.84 -13.57 7.21
CA LEU A 190 3.43 -13.34 8.61
C LEU A 190 3.94 -12.01 9.16
N LEU A 191 5.17 -11.62 8.82
CA LEU A 191 5.70 -10.31 9.21
C LEU A 191 4.90 -9.16 8.59
N VAL A 192 4.55 -9.28 7.30
CA VAL A 192 3.73 -8.25 6.61
C VAL A 192 2.33 -8.15 7.23
N VAL A 193 1.72 -9.27 7.64
CA VAL A 193 0.39 -9.28 8.29
C VAL A 193 0.36 -8.41 9.56
N VAL A 194 1.48 -8.29 10.28
CA VAL A 194 1.57 -7.43 11.48
C VAL A 194 1.43 -5.94 11.13
N PHE A 195 1.75 -5.56 9.88
CA PHE A 195 1.65 -4.19 9.38
C PHE A 195 0.33 -3.92 8.61
N LEU A 196 -0.47 -4.95 8.36
CA LEU A 196 -1.77 -4.85 7.69
C LEU A 196 -2.88 -4.50 8.67
#